data_ff18461e343ef707ffe69a8ce9b34688
#
_entry.id   ff18461e343ef707ffe69a8ce9b34688
#
_cell.length_a   1.000
_cell.length_b   1.000
_cell.length_c   1.000
_cell.angle_alpha   90.00
_cell.angle_beta   90.00
_cell.angle_gamma   90.00
#
_symmetry.space_group_name_H-M   'P 1'
#
loop_
_entity.id
_entity.type
_entity.pdbx_description
1 polymer ?
#
loop_
_entity_poly.entity_id
_entity_poly.type
_entity_poly.pdbx_seq_one_letter_code
_entity_poly.pdbx_strand_id
1 'polypeptide(L)'
;MSRSQSNLIDSRAINATRLVCVACLFFFGGMLFQSRFFRSERVEAASDHLYQLMIYHALPGQAPTLESIFRDVSKLQAKHGLKAVGYWVPSGTDPAWENTFVYLLAHTDRQSADANWSALHADPAFEPYFKAAAPLIQQVDGNYKVDLVYMRPTGYSDSK
;
A
#
# COMPACT_ATOMS: atom_id res chain seq x y z
N MET A 1 46.06 -55.70 -44.74
CA MET A 1 45.34 -55.59 -43.44
C MET A 1 45.01 -54.12 -43.14
N SER A 2 44.03 -53.53 -43.76
CA SER A 2 43.64 -52.18 -43.42
C SER A 2 42.19 -51.89 -43.85
N ARG A 3 41.19 -52.58 -43.31
CA ARG A 3 39.76 -52.31 -43.54
C ARG A 3 38.87 -52.44 -42.33
N SER A 4 39.44 -52.62 -41.12
CA SER A 4 38.65 -52.87 -39.92
C SER A 4 38.57 -51.71 -38.93
N GLN A 5 39.29 -50.65 -39.17
CA GLN A 5 39.33 -49.50 -38.20
C GLN A 5 38.35 -48.36 -38.52
N SER A 6 37.90 -48.22 -39.78
CA SER A 6 37.03 -47.13 -40.20
C SER A 6 35.55 -47.30 -39.79
N ASN A 7 35.08 -48.55 -39.59
CA ASN A 7 33.67 -48.80 -39.23
C ASN A 7 33.36 -48.67 -37.74
N LEU A 8 34.38 -48.62 -36.87
CA LEU A 8 34.18 -48.46 -35.42
C LEU A 8 34.05 -46.99 -34.99
N ILE A 9 34.60 -46.09 -35.79
CA ILE A 9 34.56 -44.64 -35.51
C ILE A 9 33.16 -44.09 -35.88
N ASP A 10 32.57 -44.55 -36.96
CA ASP A 10 31.24 -44.09 -37.42
C ASP A 10 30.10 -44.54 -36.51
N SER A 11 30.18 -45.75 -35.97
CA SER A 11 29.13 -46.25 -35.04
C SER A 11 29.09 -45.52 -33.70
N ARG A 12 30.25 -45.06 -33.22
CA ARG A 12 30.36 -44.30 -31.96
C ARG A 12 29.87 -42.86 -32.14
N ALA A 13 30.14 -42.23 -33.28
CA ALA A 13 29.69 -40.88 -33.61
C ALA A 13 28.16 -40.84 -33.76
N ILE A 14 27.55 -41.81 -34.42
CA ILE A 14 26.09 -41.90 -34.61
C ILE A 14 25.35 -42.12 -33.29
N ASN A 15 25.92 -42.95 -32.39
CA ASN A 15 25.30 -43.19 -31.09
C ASN A 15 25.43 -41.99 -30.15
N ALA A 16 26.54 -41.23 -30.21
CA ALA A 16 26.71 -40.01 -29.42
C ALA A 16 25.72 -38.90 -29.87
N THR A 17 25.53 -38.74 -31.17
CA THR A 17 24.61 -37.76 -31.74
C THR A 17 23.13 -38.08 -31.40
N ARG A 18 22.77 -39.37 -31.45
CA ARG A 18 21.42 -39.82 -31.05
C ARG A 18 21.16 -39.64 -29.54
N LEU A 19 22.17 -39.88 -28.71
CA LEU A 19 22.03 -39.71 -27.25
C LEU A 19 21.84 -38.21 -26.87
N VAL A 20 22.54 -37.30 -27.54
CA VAL A 20 22.42 -35.85 -27.32
C VAL A 20 21.07 -35.37 -27.76
N CYS A 21 20.54 -35.79 -28.92
CA CYS A 21 19.20 -35.42 -29.38
C CYS A 21 18.08 -35.89 -28.46
N VAL A 22 18.18 -37.11 -27.89
CA VAL A 22 17.20 -37.63 -26.94
C VAL A 22 17.26 -36.86 -25.63
N ALA A 23 18.44 -36.51 -25.14
CA ALA A 23 18.59 -35.70 -23.92
C ALA A 23 18.01 -34.28 -24.09
N CYS A 24 18.21 -33.66 -25.25
CA CYS A 24 17.64 -32.36 -25.55
C CYS A 24 16.10 -32.38 -25.59
N LEU A 25 15.48 -33.43 -26.14
CA LEU A 25 14.03 -33.56 -26.17
C LEU A 25 13.41 -33.72 -24.78
N PHE A 26 14.06 -34.39 -23.85
CA PHE A 26 13.61 -34.48 -22.46
C PHE A 26 13.80 -33.18 -21.70
N PHE A 27 14.86 -32.39 -22.01
CA PHE A 27 15.11 -31.12 -21.33
C PHE A 27 14.11 -30.05 -21.78
N PHE A 28 13.79 -29.97 -23.08
CA PHE A 28 12.79 -29.03 -23.61
C PHE A 28 11.35 -29.46 -23.27
N GLY A 29 11.05 -30.76 -23.28
CA GLY A 29 9.72 -31.26 -22.87
C GLY A 29 9.44 -31.03 -21.40
N GLY A 30 10.44 -31.18 -20.52
CA GLY A 30 10.32 -30.90 -19.09
C GLY A 30 10.11 -29.41 -18.78
N MET A 31 10.74 -28.51 -19.54
CA MET A 31 10.64 -27.09 -19.34
C MET A 31 9.26 -26.52 -19.78
N LEU A 32 8.66 -27.11 -20.81
CA LEU A 32 7.30 -26.73 -21.24
C LEU A 32 6.22 -27.34 -20.34
N PHE A 33 6.47 -28.44 -19.66
CA PHE A 33 5.54 -29.07 -18.74
C PHE A 33 5.51 -28.35 -17.37
N GLN A 34 6.68 -27.85 -16.91
CA GLN A 34 6.76 -27.09 -15.66
C GLN A 34 6.08 -25.70 -15.78
N SER A 35 6.06 -25.08 -16.96
CA SER A 35 5.44 -23.77 -17.15
C SER A 35 3.91 -23.80 -17.08
N ARG A 36 3.25 -24.97 -17.11
CA ARG A 36 1.81 -25.10 -16.97
C ARG A 36 1.32 -25.45 -15.57
N PHE A 37 2.22 -25.95 -14.70
CA PHE A 37 1.85 -26.30 -13.32
C PHE A 37 2.20 -25.25 -12.28
N PHE A 38 3.11 -24.32 -12.60
CA PHE A 38 3.24 -23.08 -11.84
C PHE A 38 2.27 -22.04 -12.42
N ARG A 39 0.98 -22.35 -12.37
CA ARG A 39 0.03 -21.31 -12.11
C ARG A 39 0.36 -20.88 -10.68
N SER A 40 1.30 -19.94 -10.54
CA SER A 40 1.31 -19.08 -9.37
C SER A 40 -0.15 -18.62 -9.24
N GLU A 41 -0.89 -19.17 -8.29
CA GLU A 41 -1.86 -18.35 -7.61
C GLU A 41 -1.02 -17.11 -7.31
N ARG A 42 -1.27 -16.04 -8.05
CA ARG A 42 -1.03 -14.74 -7.49
C ARG A 42 -1.81 -14.83 -6.19
N VAL A 43 -1.12 -15.09 -5.10
CA VAL A 43 -1.48 -14.49 -3.85
C VAL A 43 -1.54 -13.03 -4.27
N GLU A 44 -2.75 -12.58 -4.56
CA GLU A 44 -3.06 -11.19 -4.81
C GLU A 44 -2.49 -10.55 -3.57
N ALA A 45 -1.30 -9.94 -3.74
CA ALA A 45 -0.62 -9.30 -2.63
C ALA A 45 -1.69 -8.38 -2.10
N ALA A 46 -2.17 -8.68 -0.90
CA ALA A 46 -3.12 -7.83 -0.21
C ALA A 46 -2.54 -6.44 -0.39
N SER A 47 -3.27 -5.58 -1.10
CA SER A 47 -2.72 -4.30 -1.53
C SER A 47 -2.07 -3.69 -0.30
N ASP A 48 -0.77 -3.38 -0.34
CA ASP A 48 0.00 -2.86 0.79
C ASP A 48 -0.46 -1.47 1.19
N HIS A 49 -1.73 -1.13 0.86
CA HIS A 49 -2.33 0.13 1.25
C HIS A 49 -2.41 0.20 2.77
N LEU A 50 -1.81 1.24 3.29
CA LEU A 50 -1.89 1.60 4.68
C LEU A 50 -2.94 2.69 4.83
N TYR A 51 -3.93 2.45 5.67
CA TYR A 51 -4.93 3.45 6.01
C TYR A 51 -4.56 4.11 7.34
N GLN A 52 -4.78 5.42 7.40
CA GLN A 52 -4.56 6.22 8.61
C GLN A 52 -5.88 6.88 9.01
N LEU A 53 -6.47 6.38 10.10
CA LEU A 53 -7.64 6.98 10.72
C LEU A 53 -7.19 8.08 11.67
N MET A 54 -7.82 9.25 11.54
CA MET A 54 -7.60 10.39 12.42
C MET A 54 -8.94 10.81 13.03
N ILE A 55 -9.01 10.90 14.35
CA ILE A 55 -10.19 11.35 15.09
C ILE A 55 -9.77 12.57 15.92
N TYR A 56 -10.26 13.72 15.55
CA TYR A 56 -10.04 14.96 16.28
C TYR A 56 -11.17 15.18 17.27
N HIS A 57 -10.84 15.45 18.52
CA HIS A 57 -11.81 15.82 19.56
C HIS A 57 -11.81 17.34 19.69
N ALA A 58 -12.82 17.98 19.11
CA ALA A 58 -12.98 19.41 19.21
C ALA A 58 -13.52 19.84 20.59
N LEU A 59 -13.27 21.07 20.98
CA LEU A 59 -13.96 21.69 22.11
C LEU A 59 -15.47 21.75 21.85
N PRO A 60 -16.32 21.76 22.89
CA PRO A 60 -17.77 21.82 22.73
C PRO A 60 -18.22 22.90 21.72
N GLY A 61 -19.01 22.52 20.74
CA GLY A 61 -19.52 23.40 19.69
C GLY A 61 -18.50 23.83 18.62
N GLN A 62 -17.24 23.39 18.67
CA GLN A 62 -16.20 23.80 17.71
C GLN A 62 -16.01 22.81 16.54
N ALA A 63 -16.68 21.67 16.53
CA ALA A 63 -16.56 20.72 15.43
C ALA A 63 -16.93 21.31 14.06
N PRO A 64 -17.97 22.13 13.88
CA PRO A 64 -18.29 22.77 12.60
C PRO A 64 -17.20 23.75 12.14
N THR A 65 -16.60 24.49 13.07
CA THR A 65 -15.49 25.41 12.74
C THR A 65 -14.27 24.62 12.28
N LEU A 66 -13.95 23.53 12.99
CA LEU A 66 -12.86 22.63 12.64
C LEU A 66 -13.08 22.00 11.26
N GLU A 67 -14.29 21.52 10.96
CA GLU A 67 -14.67 21.01 9.63
C GLU A 67 -14.43 22.05 8.53
N SER A 68 -14.81 23.30 8.77
CA SER A 68 -14.60 24.38 7.80
C SER A 68 -13.13 24.62 7.49
N ILE A 69 -12.26 24.59 8.50
CA ILE A 69 -10.80 24.69 8.33
C ILE A 69 -10.28 23.51 7.52
N PHE A 70 -10.70 22.28 7.86
CA PHE A 70 -10.24 21.07 7.17
C PHE A 70 -10.69 20.99 5.71
N ARG A 71 -11.73 21.69 5.30
CA ARG A 71 -12.12 21.82 3.88
C ARG A 71 -10.98 22.41 3.03
N ASP A 72 -10.23 23.36 3.56
CA ASP A 72 -9.10 23.95 2.87
C ASP A 72 -7.81 23.17 3.11
N VAL A 73 -7.60 22.67 4.32
CA VAL A 73 -6.47 21.77 4.66
C VAL A 73 -6.49 20.52 3.78
N SER A 74 -7.67 19.99 3.43
CA SER A 74 -7.78 18.81 2.57
C SER A 74 -7.15 19.00 1.19
N LYS A 75 -7.25 20.21 0.63
CA LYS A 75 -6.61 20.55 -0.66
C LYS A 75 -5.09 20.55 -0.53
N LEU A 76 -4.60 21.09 0.59
CA LEU A 76 -3.17 21.11 0.88
C LEU A 76 -2.63 19.70 1.19
N GLN A 77 -3.39 18.89 1.93
CA GLN A 77 -3.07 17.48 2.14
C GLN A 77 -2.94 16.73 0.80
N ALA A 78 -3.90 16.91 -0.10
CA ALA A 78 -3.87 16.28 -1.43
C ALA A 78 -2.64 16.71 -2.26
N LYS A 79 -2.25 17.99 -2.19
CA LYS A 79 -1.04 18.53 -2.84
C LYS A 79 0.23 17.79 -2.37
N HIS A 80 0.28 17.40 -1.10
CA HIS A 80 1.41 16.69 -0.50
C HIS A 80 1.23 15.15 -0.47
N GLY A 81 0.32 14.61 -1.29
CA GLY A 81 0.15 13.16 -1.42
C GLY A 81 -0.62 12.47 -0.29
N LEU A 82 -1.19 13.24 0.65
CA LEU A 82 -2.07 12.73 1.70
C LEU A 82 -3.48 12.56 1.11
N LYS A 83 -3.73 11.37 0.53
CA LYS A 83 -4.98 11.08 -0.19
C LYS A 83 -6.07 10.68 0.78
N ALA A 84 -7.10 11.51 0.93
CA ALA A 84 -8.24 11.17 1.76
C ALA A 84 -9.17 10.17 1.07
N VAL A 85 -9.59 9.15 1.81
CA VAL A 85 -10.73 8.30 1.49
C VAL A 85 -12.02 9.07 1.74
N GLY A 86 -12.05 9.86 2.81
CA GLY A 86 -13.17 10.73 3.14
C GLY A 86 -12.97 11.46 4.47
N TYR A 87 -13.92 12.35 4.73
CA TYR A 87 -14.04 13.14 5.95
C TYR A 87 -15.45 12.99 6.47
N TRP A 88 -15.62 12.86 7.79
CA TRP A 88 -16.91 12.61 8.42
C TRP A 88 -17.08 13.44 9.67
N VAL A 89 -18.33 13.86 9.92
CA VAL A 89 -18.81 14.33 11.21
C VAL A 89 -19.87 13.33 11.70
N PRO A 90 -19.97 13.08 13.00
CA PRO A 90 -21.01 12.22 13.53
C PRO A 90 -22.41 12.75 13.21
N SER A 91 -23.33 11.84 12.89
CA SER A 91 -24.73 12.17 12.58
C SER A 91 -25.70 11.76 13.70
N GLY A 92 -25.20 11.42 14.87
CA GLY A 92 -26.00 10.96 16.00
C GLY A 92 -25.88 11.84 17.23
N THR A 93 -26.61 11.48 18.26
CA THR A 93 -26.63 12.15 19.57
C THR A 93 -25.78 11.46 20.63
N ASP A 94 -24.89 10.56 20.23
CA ASP A 94 -23.97 9.89 21.15
C ASP A 94 -22.95 10.91 21.70
N PRO A 95 -22.96 11.21 23.01
CA PRO A 95 -22.06 12.20 23.59
C PRO A 95 -20.58 11.89 23.39
N ALA A 96 -20.21 10.60 23.20
CA ALA A 96 -18.84 10.21 22.95
C ALA A 96 -18.30 10.73 21.61
N TRP A 97 -19.18 11.01 20.66
CA TRP A 97 -18.83 11.43 19.30
C TRP A 97 -19.26 12.86 18.95
N GLU A 98 -20.07 13.52 19.80
CA GLU A 98 -20.73 14.80 19.52
C GLU A 98 -19.78 15.88 18.98
N ASN A 99 -18.58 15.97 19.49
CA ASN A 99 -17.60 16.99 19.13
C ASN A 99 -16.38 16.39 18.43
N THR A 100 -16.57 15.38 17.59
CA THR A 100 -15.46 14.77 16.85
C THR A 100 -15.51 15.13 15.37
N PHE A 101 -14.33 15.17 14.76
CA PHE A 101 -14.14 15.26 13.32
C PHE A 101 -13.22 14.14 12.90
N VAL A 102 -13.63 13.34 11.92
CA VAL A 102 -12.97 12.10 11.53
C VAL A 102 -12.54 12.17 10.08
N TYR A 103 -11.34 11.68 9.76
CA TYR A 103 -10.98 11.41 8.37
C TYR A 103 -10.09 10.19 8.25
N LEU A 104 -10.11 9.60 7.07
CA LEU A 104 -9.33 8.44 6.71
C LEU A 104 -8.44 8.78 5.51
N LEU A 105 -7.14 8.57 5.65
CA LEU A 105 -6.18 8.70 4.56
C LEU A 105 -5.76 7.32 4.08
N ALA A 106 -5.44 7.22 2.78
CA ALA A 106 -4.83 6.05 2.16
C ALA A 106 -3.39 6.39 1.76
N HIS A 107 -2.45 5.53 2.15
CA HIS A 107 -1.02 5.62 1.84
C HIS A 107 -0.57 4.34 1.13
N THR A 108 0.49 4.44 0.34
CA THR A 108 1.14 3.26 -0.23
C THR A 108 1.77 2.40 0.88
N ASP A 109 2.47 3.05 1.82
CA ASP A 109 3.15 2.42 2.95
C ASP A 109 3.40 3.45 4.07
N ARG A 110 4.02 3.02 5.16
CA ARG A 110 4.35 3.88 6.30
C ARG A 110 5.39 4.94 5.95
N GLN A 111 6.38 4.61 5.15
CA GLN A 111 7.44 5.55 4.76
C GLN A 111 6.86 6.70 3.92
N SER A 112 5.98 6.39 2.98
CA SER A 112 5.26 7.39 2.17
C SER A 112 4.37 8.28 3.04
N ALA A 113 3.67 7.71 4.03
CA ALA A 113 2.86 8.48 4.97
C ALA A 113 3.72 9.49 5.73
N ASP A 114 4.82 9.04 6.35
CA ASP A 114 5.71 9.90 7.13
C ASP A 114 6.36 11.00 6.28
N ALA A 115 6.76 10.69 5.04
CA ALA A 115 7.32 11.65 4.09
C ALA A 115 6.29 12.73 3.69
N ASN A 116 5.05 12.32 3.38
CA ASN A 116 3.98 13.22 2.97
C ASN A 116 3.55 14.15 4.13
N TRP A 117 3.46 13.64 5.34
CA TRP A 117 3.22 14.46 6.53
C TRP A 117 4.34 15.47 6.77
N SER A 118 5.59 15.03 6.65
CA SER A 118 6.74 15.93 6.78
C SER A 118 6.71 17.05 5.74
N ALA A 119 6.36 16.73 4.49
CA ALA A 119 6.24 17.71 3.42
C ALA A 119 5.10 18.72 3.67
N LEU A 120 3.94 18.25 4.18
CA LEU A 120 2.84 19.13 4.57
C LEU A 120 3.24 20.09 5.70
N HIS A 121 3.87 19.56 6.75
CA HIS A 121 4.28 20.38 7.89
C HIS A 121 5.38 21.41 7.54
N ALA A 122 6.18 21.13 6.50
CA ALA A 122 7.20 22.05 6.00
C ALA A 122 6.62 23.12 5.04
N ASP A 123 5.39 22.96 4.56
CA ASP A 123 4.77 23.96 3.68
C ASP A 123 4.30 25.18 4.49
N PRO A 124 4.83 26.39 4.21
CA PRO A 124 4.42 27.60 4.91
C PRO A 124 2.92 27.89 4.83
N ALA A 125 2.23 27.39 3.80
CA ALA A 125 0.79 27.52 3.66
C ALA A 125 -0.01 26.72 4.69
N PHE A 126 0.62 25.74 5.38
CA PHE A 126 -0.04 24.94 6.40
C PHE A 126 -0.12 25.67 7.76
N GLU A 127 0.87 26.47 8.08
CA GLU A 127 0.98 27.12 9.41
C GLU A 127 -0.27 27.93 9.81
N PRO A 128 -0.88 28.77 8.94
CA PRO A 128 -2.10 29.49 9.28
C PRO A 128 -3.27 28.58 9.67
N TYR A 129 -3.43 27.46 8.97
CA TYR A 129 -4.49 26.49 9.26
C TYR A 129 -4.25 25.77 10.58
N PHE A 130 -3.00 25.38 10.84
CA PHE A 130 -2.62 24.78 12.12
C PHE A 130 -2.91 25.73 13.29
N LYS A 131 -2.50 27.00 13.18
CA LYS A 131 -2.77 28.04 14.19
C LYS A 131 -4.26 28.28 14.41
N ALA A 132 -5.08 28.19 13.37
CA ALA A 132 -6.53 28.34 13.46
C ALA A 132 -7.21 27.10 14.08
N ALA A 133 -6.75 25.89 13.77
CA ALA A 133 -7.34 24.65 14.25
C ALA A 133 -6.91 24.30 15.68
N ALA A 134 -5.65 24.53 16.04
CA ALA A 134 -5.06 24.10 17.31
C ALA A 134 -5.89 24.55 18.55
N PRO A 135 -6.38 25.81 18.69
CA PRO A 135 -7.15 26.23 19.84
C PRO A 135 -8.55 25.63 19.90
N LEU A 136 -9.03 24.96 18.83
CA LEU A 136 -10.35 24.34 18.76
C LEU A 136 -10.34 22.90 19.21
N ILE A 137 -9.17 22.29 19.39
CA ILE A 137 -8.99 20.88 19.73
C ILE A 137 -8.80 20.75 21.23
N GLN A 138 -9.48 19.76 21.84
CA GLN A 138 -9.28 19.40 23.25
C GLN A 138 -7.82 19.05 23.50
N GLN A 139 -7.36 19.35 24.71
CA GLN A 139 -6.01 18.98 25.15
C GLN A 139 -6.11 18.08 26.41
N VAL A 140 -5.26 17.08 26.46
CA VAL A 140 -5.07 16.19 27.58
C VAL A 140 -3.57 16.17 27.88
N ASP A 141 -3.20 16.52 29.10
CA ASP A 141 -1.79 16.60 29.55
C ASP A 141 -0.90 17.43 28.62
N GLY A 142 -1.44 18.54 28.09
CA GLY A 142 -0.73 19.45 27.19
C GLY A 142 -0.61 18.99 25.74
N ASN A 143 -1.19 17.83 25.37
CA ASN A 143 -1.19 17.32 24.02
C ASN A 143 -2.59 17.46 23.40
N TYR A 144 -2.64 17.72 22.10
CA TYR A 144 -3.92 17.70 21.37
C TYR A 144 -4.55 16.32 21.40
N LYS A 145 -5.83 16.24 21.74
CA LYS A 145 -6.58 15.00 21.73
C LYS A 145 -6.95 14.63 20.30
N VAL A 146 -6.06 13.89 19.68
CA VAL A 146 -6.22 13.36 18.33
C VAL A 146 -5.86 11.88 18.39
N ASP A 147 -6.84 11.01 18.14
CA ASP A 147 -6.57 9.59 18.02
C ASP A 147 -6.07 9.28 16.61
N LEU A 148 -4.97 8.57 16.53
CA LEU A 148 -4.33 8.17 15.27
C LEU A 148 -4.16 6.66 15.26
N VAL A 149 -4.74 6.00 14.24
CA VAL A 149 -4.64 4.55 14.07
C VAL A 149 -4.22 4.22 12.65
N TYR A 150 -3.14 3.45 12.51
CA TYR A 150 -2.77 2.85 11.23
C TYR A 150 -3.40 1.48 11.08
N MET A 151 -4.00 1.22 9.93
CA MET A 151 -4.75 0.00 9.63
C MET A 151 -4.32 -0.56 8.28
N ARG A 152 -4.34 -1.88 8.16
CA ARG A 152 -4.23 -2.58 6.87
C ARG A 152 -5.58 -3.21 6.52
N PRO A 153 -5.98 -3.19 5.25
CA PRO A 153 -7.21 -3.88 4.85
C PRO A 153 -7.08 -5.38 5.12
N THR A 154 -8.19 -6.00 5.46
CA THR A 154 -8.26 -7.47 5.56
C THR A 154 -8.37 -8.07 4.15
N GLY A 155 -8.06 -9.37 4.02
CA GLY A 155 -8.13 -10.06 2.72
C GLY A 155 -9.53 -10.11 2.09
N TYR A 156 -10.57 -9.83 2.88
CA TYR A 156 -11.98 -9.75 2.46
C TYR A 156 -12.52 -8.32 2.39
N SER A 157 -11.66 -7.30 2.53
CA SER A 157 -12.04 -5.90 2.37
C SER A 157 -12.15 -5.54 0.88
N ASP A 158 -13.20 -4.82 0.50
CA ASP A 158 -13.35 -4.29 -0.86
C ASP A 158 -12.42 -3.08 -1.11
N SER A 159 -11.93 -2.47 -0.04
CA SER A 159 -10.95 -1.38 -0.07
C SER A 159 -9.53 -1.97 -0.21
N LYS A 160 -9.11 -2.19 -1.46
CA LYS A 160 -7.76 -2.69 -1.78
C LYS A 160 -6.91 -1.62 -2.44
#